data_918250308b6ac9ab9328060f65081ea5
#
_entry.id   918250308b6ac9ab9328060f65081ea5
#
_cell.length_a   1.000
_cell.length_b   1.000
_cell.length_c   1.000
_cell.angle_alpha   90.00
_cell.angle_beta   90.00
_cell.angle_gamma   90.00
#
_symmetry.space_group_name_H-M   'P 1'
#
loop_
_entity.id
_entity.type
_entity.pdbx_description
1 polymer ?
#
loop_
_entity_poly.entity_id
_entity_poly.type
_entity_poly.pdbx_seq_one_letter_code
_entity_poly.pdbx_strand_id
1 'polypeptide(L)'
;MSEPVALALSTGESGSVVSWDGTTLVFRSPRAFAPGAPVRLAIALDDGALDVDFKAIGSRRAEGATMFDVRARAMNLRRELRQRLDAALG
;
A
#
# COMPACT_ATOMS: atom_id res chain seq x y z
N MET A 1 -15.06 -3.48 -14.27
CA MET A 1 -14.54 -3.61 -12.91
C MET A 1 -13.03 -3.71 -12.96
N SER A 2 -12.34 -2.80 -12.29
CA SER A 2 -10.89 -2.82 -12.30
C SER A 2 -10.38 -3.85 -11.30
N GLU A 3 -9.31 -4.56 -11.66
CA GLU A 3 -8.66 -5.48 -10.76
C GLU A 3 -7.91 -4.73 -9.67
N PRO A 4 -7.77 -5.30 -8.46
CA PRO A 4 -6.96 -4.69 -7.42
C PRO A 4 -5.52 -4.53 -7.89
N VAL A 5 -4.91 -3.42 -7.54
CA VAL A 5 -3.50 -3.20 -7.85
C VAL A 5 -2.65 -4.05 -6.90
N ALA A 6 -1.77 -4.85 -7.47
CA ALA A 6 -0.88 -5.71 -6.70
C ALA A 6 0.29 -4.89 -6.14
N LEU A 7 0.79 -5.33 -5.00
CA LEU A 7 2.00 -4.76 -4.41
C LEU A 7 2.85 -5.85 -3.78
N ALA A 8 4.12 -5.53 -3.58
CA ALA A 8 5.04 -6.41 -2.88
C ALA A 8 5.66 -5.65 -1.71
N LEU A 9 5.77 -6.34 -0.57
CA LEU A 9 6.45 -5.80 0.59
C LEU A 9 7.95 -6.02 0.45
N SER A 10 8.74 -5.20 1.13
CA SER A 10 10.21 -5.32 1.10
C SER A 10 10.70 -6.68 1.62
N THR A 11 9.88 -7.37 2.39
CA THR A 11 10.16 -8.72 2.88
C THR A 11 9.88 -9.83 1.86
N GLY A 12 9.35 -9.47 0.68
CA GLY A 12 9.03 -10.41 -0.40
C GLY A 12 7.60 -10.89 -0.42
N GLU A 13 6.79 -10.54 0.58
CA GLU A 13 5.39 -10.93 0.63
C GLU A 13 4.56 -10.08 -0.33
N SER A 14 3.46 -10.63 -0.79
CA SER A 14 2.57 -9.95 -1.74
C SER A 14 1.30 -9.47 -1.06
N GLY A 15 0.75 -8.37 -1.56
CA GLY A 15 -0.51 -7.84 -1.11
C GLY A 15 -1.24 -7.13 -2.22
N SER A 16 -2.30 -6.42 -1.88
CA SER A 16 -3.08 -5.66 -2.84
C SER A 16 -3.57 -4.35 -2.24
N VAL A 17 -3.75 -3.36 -3.11
CA VAL A 17 -4.27 -2.06 -2.70
C VAL A 17 -5.77 -2.17 -2.48
N VAL A 18 -6.25 -1.66 -1.35
CA VAL A 18 -7.67 -1.55 -1.05
C VAL A 18 -8.19 -0.16 -1.39
N SER A 19 -7.48 0.88 -0.95
CA SER A 19 -7.88 2.26 -1.24
C SER A 19 -6.70 3.22 -1.14
N TRP A 20 -6.84 4.36 -1.79
CA TRP A 20 -5.86 5.44 -1.78
C TRP A 20 -6.60 6.77 -1.81
N ASP A 21 -6.30 7.66 -0.87
CA ASP A 21 -6.98 8.96 -0.78
C ASP A 21 -6.09 10.16 -1.10
N GLY A 22 -4.88 9.91 -1.59
CA GLY A 22 -3.90 10.96 -1.90
C GLY A 22 -2.81 11.09 -0.86
N THR A 23 -2.99 10.57 0.35
CA THR A 23 -1.98 10.58 1.42
C THR A 23 -1.92 9.27 2.18
N THR A 24 -3.04 8.59 2.30
CA THR A 24 -3.16 7.35 3.07
C THR A 24 -3.52 6.20 2.14
N LEU A 25 -2.75 5.13 2.26
CA LEU A 25 -2.98 3.88 1.54
C LEU A 25 -3.54 2.87 2.52
N VAL A 26 -4.60 2.17 2.10
CA VAL A 26 -5.05 0.96 2.77
C VAL A 26 -4.69 -0.20 1.84
N PHE A 27 -3.95 -1.16 2.35
CA PHE A 27 -3.57 -2.33 1.56
C PHE A 27 -3.77 -3.60 2.36
N ARG A 28 -4.00 -4.69 1.63
CA ARG A 28 -4.17 -6.01 2.23
C ARG A 28 -2.83 -6.72 2.24
N SER A 29 -2.47 -7.29 3.39
CA SER A 29 -1.16 -7.88 3.64
C SER A 29 -1.31 -9.15 4.46
N PRO A 30 -0.44 -10.17 4.23
CA PRO A 30 -0.43 -11.36 5.08
C PRO A 30 0.14 -11.10 6.47
N ARG A 31 0.72 -9.93 6.72
CA ARG A 31 1.29 -9.57 8.02
C ARG A 31 0.75 -8.24 8.52
N ALA A 32 0.64 -8.12 9.84
CA ALA A 32 0.27 -6.87 10.47
C ALA A 32 1.50 -5.98 10.68
N PHE A 33 1.27 -4.66 10.75
CA PHE A 33 2.31 -3.69 11.06
C PHE A 33 1.89 -2.89 12.28
N ALA A 34 2.82 -2.71 13.20
CA ALA A 34 2.58 -1.88 14.38
C ALA A 34 2.48 -0.40 13.98
N PRO A 35 1.67 0.41 14.69
CA PRO A 35 1.63 1.85 14.44
C PRO A 35 3.03 2.45 14.53
N GLY A 36 3.38 3.27 13.53
CA GLY A 36 4.70 3.90 13.45
C GLY A 36 5.77 3.09 12.75
N ALA A 37 5.49 1.83 12.42
CA ALA A 37 6.47 0.99 11.72
C ALA A 37 6.70 1.48 10.29
N PRO A 38 7.96 1.50 9.82
CA PRO A 38 8.23 1.82 8.42
C PRO A 38 7.77 0.70 7.51
N VAL A 39 7.17 1.05 6.38
CA VAL A 39 6.68 0.10 5.40
C VAL A 39 7.15 0.55 4.03
N ARG A 40 7.90 -0.30 3.35
CA ARG A 40 8.30 -0.03 1.96
C ARG A 40 7.55 -0.98 1.05
N LEU A 41 6.87 -0.42 0.06
CA LEU A 41 6.07 -1.18 -0.87
C LEU A 41 6.53 -0.94 -2.30
N ALA A 42 6.50 -1.99 -3.10
CA ALA A 42 6.63 -1.90 -4.55
C ALA A 42 5.24 -2.08 -5.14
N ILE A 43 4.67 -1.01 -5.65
CA ILE A 43 3.31 -1.02 -6.19
C ILE A 43 3.39 -1.30 -7.69
N ALA A 44 2.69 -2.33 -8.14
CA ALA A 44 2.71 -2.72 -9.55
C ALA A 44 1.89 -1.73 -10.38
N LEU A 45 2.55 -1.10 -11.35
CA LEU A 45 1.92 -0.20 -12.30
C LEU A 45 2.07 -0.77 -13.70
N ASP A 46 1.39 -0.18 -14.68
CA ASP A 46 1.45 -0.64 -16.07
C ASP A 46 2.86 -0.59 -16.65
N ASP A 47 3.66 0.38 -16.21
CA ASP A 47 5.03 0.60 -16.70
C ASP A 47 6.11 0.05 -15.77
N GLY A 48 5.73 -0.75 -14.78
CA GLY A 48 6.67 -1.35 -13.84
C GLY A 48 6.27 -1.12 -12.38
N ALA A 49 7.16 -1.48 -11.47
CA ALA A 49 6.91 -1.30 -10.04
C ALA A 49 7.38 0.07 -9.57
N LEU A 50 6.60 0.67 -8.68
CA LEU A 50 6.93 1.94 -8.06
C LEU A 50 7.20 1.72 -6.58
N ASP A 51 8.42 2.02 -6.14
CA ASP A 51 8.80 1.90 -4.73
C ASP A 51 8.38 3.15 -3.96
N VAL A 52 7.61 2.96 -2.91
CA VAL A 52 7.13 4.06 -2.07
C VAL A 52 7.33 3.70 -0.61
N ASP A 53 7.79 4.69 0.16
CA ASP A 53 7.95 4.55 1.61
C ASP A 53 6.71 5.05 2.32
N PHE A 54 6.24 4.24 3.27
CA PHE A 54 5.09 4.56 4.10
C PHE A 54 5.43 4.37 5.56
N LYS A 55 4.58 4.94 6.41
CA LYS A 55 4.62 4.71 7.85
C LYS A 55 3.27 4.14 8.26
N ALA A 56 3.27 3.00 8.92
CA ALA A 56 2.03 2.35 9.32
C ALA A 56 1.29 3.19 10.35
N ILE A 57 -0.02 3.34 10.15
CA ILE A 57 -0.91 3.96 11.11
C ILE A 57 -1.47 2.87 12.02
N GLY A 58 -1.78 1.71 11.45
CA GLY A 58 -2.28 0.56 12.18
C GLY A 58 -2.69 -0.54 11.25
N SER A 59 -2.99 -1.70 11.82
CA SER A 59 -3.42 -2.87 11.09
C SER A 59 -4.68 -3.44 11.73
N ARG A 60 -5.52 -4.04 10.88
CA ARG A 60 -6.77 -4.62 11.30
C ARG A 60 -6.96 -5.94 10.55
N ARG A 61 -7.35 -7.00 11.25
CA ARG A 61 -7.61 -8.26 10.58
C ARG A 61 -8.80 -8.10 9.64
N ALA A 62 -8.61 -8.49 8.39
CA ALA A 62 -9.70 -8.48 7.43
C ALA A 62 -10.72 -9.56 7.80
N GLU A 63 -12.01 -9.22 7.76
CA GLU A 63 -13.07 -10.12 8.15
C GLU A 63 -13.09 -11.38 7.29
N GLY A 64 -13.15 -12.54 7.94
CA GLY A 64 -13.22 -13.82 7.26
C GLY A 64 -11.96 -14.25 6.53
N ALA A 65 -10.82 -13.59 6.79
CA ALA A 65 -9.57 -13.86 6.11
C ALA A 65 -8.41 -13.98 7.08
N THR A 66 -7.30 -14.54 6.60
CA THR A 66 -6.04 -14.59 7.33
C THR A 66 -5.16 -13.38 7.02
N MET A 67 -5.70 -12.41 6.31
CA MET A 67 -5.01 -11.21 5.88
C MET A 67 -5.35 -10.04 6.79
N PHE A 68 -4.52 -9.00 6.72
CA PHE A 68 -4.73 -7.76 7.46
C PHE A 68 -4.92 -6.60 6.50
N ASP A 69 -5.82 -5.68 6.86
CA ASP A 69 -5.94 -4.39 6.18
C ASP A 69 -5.04 -3.42 6.94
N VAL A 70 -4.00 -2.94 6.27
CA VAL A 70 -3.00 -2.06 6.86
C VAL A 70 -3.23 -0.65 6.34
N ARG A 71 -3.32 0.31 7.26
CA ARG A 71 -3.35 1.73 6.95
C ARG A 71 -1.95 2.28 7.04
N ALA A 72 -1.53 3.00 6.03
CA ALA A 72 -0.19 3.57 6.02
C ALA A 72 -0.22 4.95 5.36
N ARG A 73 0.55 5.87 5.93
CA ARG A 73 0.69 7.22 5.42
C ARG A 73 1.94 7.29 4.54
N ALA A 74 1.81 7.88 3.36
CA ALA A 74 2.95 8.08 2.47
C ALA A 74 3.95 9.06 3.10
N MET A 75 5.25 8.70 3.03
CA MET A 75 6.34 9.50 3.56
C MET A 75 7.10 10.13 2.41
N ASN A 76 7.43 11.42 2.53
CA ASN A 76 8.26 12.14 1.55
C ASN A 76 7.74 11.98 0.12
N LEU A 77 6.43 12.01 -0.05
CA LEU A 77 5.80 11.78 -1.35
C LEU A 77 5.96 13.01 -2.23
N ARG A 78 6.80 12.90 -3.25
CA ARG A 78 6.99 13.95 -4.23
C ARG A 78 5.75 14.09 -5.11
N ARG A 79 5.55 15.29 -5.65
CA ARG A 79 4.41 15.58 -6.51
C ARG A 79 4.28 14.58 -7.65
N GLU A 80 5.38 14.25 -8.31
CA GLU A 80 5.38 13.32 -9.43
C GLU A 80 4.92 11.92 -9.03
N LEU A 81 5.43 11.42 -7.89
CA LEU A 81 5.02 10.13 -7.36
C LEU A 81 3.56 10.14 -6.97
N ARG A 82 3.12 11.22 -6.33
CA ARG A 82 1.71 11.35 -5.95
C ARG A 82 0.80 11.35 -7.16
N GLN A 83 1.18 12.06 -8.22
CA GLN A 83 0.41 12.07 -9.46
C GLN A 83 0.30 10.68 -10.07
N ARG A 84 1.40 9.92 -10.05
CA ARG A 84 1.40 8.54 -10.55
C ARG A 84 0.49 7.63 -9.71
N LEU A 85 0.55 7.77 -8.40
CA LEU A 85 -0.31 7.00 -7.50
C LEU A 85 -1.78 7.38 -7.67
N ASP A 86 -2.08 8.67 -7.76
CA ASP A 86 -3.45 9.14 -7.97
C ASP A 86 -4.01 8.61 -9.29
N ALA A 87 -3.20 8.60 -10.34
CA ALA A 87 -3.62 8.08 -11.64
C ALA A 87 -3.85 6.56 -11.62
N ALA A 88 -3.03 5.83 -10.87
CA ALA A 88 -3.11 4.37 -10.83
C ALA A 88 -4.13 3.84 -9.83
N LEU A 89 -4.29 4.54 -8.71
CA LEU A 89 -5.08 4.05 -7.57
C LEU A 89 -6.34 4.88 -7.29
N GLY A 90 -6.38 6.09 -7.78
CA GLY A 90 -7.47 7.04 -7.53
C GLY A 90 -8.77 6.82 -8.27
#